data_95bfd5999d0caa1b9fdd3e2680868728
#
_entry.id   95bfd5999d0caa1b9fdd3e2680868728
#
_cell.length_a   1.000
_cell.length_b   1.000
_cell.length_c   1.000
_cell.angle_alpha   90.00
_cell.angle_beta   90.00
_cell.angle_gamma   90.00
#
_symmetry.space_group_name_H-M   'P 1'
#
loop_
_entity.id
_entity.type
_entity.pdbx_description
1 polymer ?
#
loop_
_entity_poly.entity_id
_entity_poly.type
_entity_poly.pdbx_seq_one_letter_code
_entity_poly.pdbx_strand_id
1 'polypeptide(L)'
;RHLPKNIDVDDVNRLLDIDLNDPLAVRDRAMLEVMYGAGLRLSELVNLDIKHLDLESGEVWVMGKGSKERRLPIGRSAAAWIEHWLDLRGLFGTDDAALFLSKLGKRISARNVQKRFAEWGIKQGLNSHVHPHKLRHSFATHMLESSGDLRGVQELLGHANLSTTQIYTHLDFQHLASVYDAAHPRAKRGK
;
A
#
# COMPACT_ATOMS: atom_id res chain seq x y z
N ARG A 1 19.48 -11.92 17.71
CA ARG A 1 18.66 -10.98 16.92
C ARG A 1 17.55 -11.76 16.25
N HIS A 2 16.36 -11.65 16.80
CA HIS A 2 15.19 -12.13 16.08
C HIS A 2 14.90 -11.17 14.94
N LEU A 3 15.07 -11.62 13.70
CA LEU A 3 14.53 -10.92 12.55
C LEU A 3 13.00 -10.84 12.73
N PRO A 4 12.36 -9.69 12.50
CA PRO A 4 10.90 -9.62 12.54
C PRO A 4 10.35 -10.71 11.61
N LYS A 5 9.48 -11.56 12.13
CA LYS A 5 8.81 -12.55 11.30
C LYS A 5 7.94 -11.82 10.29
N ASN A 6 8.22 -12.06 9.02
CA ASN A 6 7.35 -11.58 7.94
C ASN A 6 5.96 -12.16 8.11
N ILE A 7 4.97 -11.40 7.71
CA ILE A 7 3.62 -11.89 7.53
C ILE A 7 3.63 -12.68 6.22
N ASP A 8 3.30 -13.96 6.26
CA ASP A 8 3.24 -14.77 5.04
C ASP A 8 2.00 -14.42 4.20
N VAL A 9 1.93 -14.97 2.97
CA VAL A 9 0.81 -14.66 2.06
C VAL A 9 -0.53 -15.08 2.63
N ASP A 10 -0.60 -16.21 3.30
CA ASP A 10 -1.85 -16.70 3.91
C ASP A 10 -2.30 -15.79 5.06
N ASP A 11 -1.37 -15.33 5.89
CA ASP A 11 -1.66 -14.37 6.96
C ASP A 11 -2.06 -13.00 6.41
N VAL A 12 -1.46 -12.55 5.32
CA VAL A 12 -1.90 -11.32 4.64
C VAL A 12 -3.34 -11.47 4.15
N ASN A 13 -3.67 -12.59 3.51
CA ASN A 13 -5.04 -12.84 3.06
C ASN A 13 -6.02 -12.85 4.22
N ARG A 14 -5.65 -13.45 5.34
CA ARG A 14 -6.47 -13.45 6.56
C ARG A 14 -6.64 -12.03 7.12
N LEU A 15 -5.57 -11.26 7.15
CA LEU A 15 -5.60 -9.86 7.60
C LEU A 15 -6.54 -9.01 6.74
N LEU A 16 -6.52 -9.23 5.43
CA LEU A 16 -7.32 -8.47 4.48
C LEU A 16 -8.81 -8.85 4.49
N ASP A 17 -9.15 -10.03 4.99
CA ASP A 17 -10.54 -10.54 5.03
C ASP A 17 -11.29 -10.00 6.25
N ILE A 18 -11.33 -8.68 6.38
CA ILE A 18 -11.97 -7.98 7.48
C ILE A 18 -13.46 -7.79 7.21
N ASP A 19 -14.23 -7.73 8.28
CA ASP A 19 -15.67 -7.47 8.22
C ASP A 19 -15.90 -5.99 7.87
N LEU A 20 -16.66 -5.76 6.80
CA LEU A 20 -16.84 -4.44 6.20
C LEU A 20 -18.14 -3.76 6.66
N ASN A 21 -18.51 -3.91 7.92
CA ASN A 21 -19.76 -3.42 8.49
C ASN A 21 -19.88 -1.90 8.56
N ASP A 22 -18.77 -1.16 8.47
CA ASP A 22 -18.82 0.29 8.51
C ASP A 22 -17.81 0.92 7.54
N PRO A 23 -18.00 2.21 7.19
CA PRO A 23 -17.10 2.90 6.24
C PRO A 23 -15.64 2.95 6.68
N LEU A 24 -15.35 2.97 7.98
CA LEU A 24 -13.97 2.97 8.48
C LEU A 24 -13.30 1.62 8.23
N ALA A 25 -14.04 0.52 8.27
CA ALA A 25 -13.51 -0.80 7.91
C ALA A 25 -13.14 -0.86 6.42
N VAL A 26 -13.95 -0.29 5.56
CA VAL A 26 -13.63 -0.16 4.12
C VAL A 26 -12.39 0.68 3.91
N ARG A 27 -12.28 1.82 4.60
CA ARG A 27 -11.06 2.63 4.60
C ARG A 27 -9.83 1.81 4.99
N ASP A 28 -9.92 1.08 6.08
CA ASP A 28 -8.82 0.28 6.60
C ASP A 28 -8.42 -0.83 5.64
N ARG A 29 -9.42 -1.48 5.02
CA ARG A 29 -9.15 -2.48 3.97
C ARG A 29 -8.40 -1.84 2.80
N ALA A 30 -8.81 -0.66 2.35
CA ALA A 30 -8.13 0.05 1.28
C ALA A 30 -6.69 0.41 1.67
N MET A 31 -6.47 0.89 2.90
CA MET A 31 -5.12 1.20 3.40
C MET A 31 -4.23 -0.05 3.45
N LEU A 32 -4.74 -1.16 3.97
CA LEU A 32 -4.01 -2.43 4.02
C LEU A 32 -3.67 -2.93 2.61
N GLU A 33 -4.60 -2.86 1.67
CA GLU A 33 -4.39 -3.26 0.28
C GLU A 33 -3.32 -2.40 -0.40
N VAL A 34 -3.32 -1.10 -0.17
CA VAL A 34 -2.32 -0.18 -0.76
C VAL A 34 -0.94 -0.42 -0.14
N MET A 35 -0.87 -0.59 1.18
CA MET A 35 0.40 -0.85 1.86
C MET A 35 1.05 -2.15 1.36
N TYR A 36 0.28 -3.22 1.28
CA TYR A 36 0.78 -4.48 0.78
C TYR A 36 0.94 -4.48 -0.75
N GLY A 37 0.03 -3.79 -1.46
CA GLY A 37 0.03 -3.75 -2.92
C GLY A 37 1.18 -2.96 -3.52
N ALA A 38 1.58 -1.87 -2.89
CA ALA A 38 2.60 -0.95 -3.40
C ALA A 38 3.86 -0.87 -2.54
N GLY A 39 3.84 -1.45 -1.35
CA GLY A 39 4.99 -1.44 -0.44
C GLY A 39 5.34 -0.06 0.10
N LEU A 40 4.35 0.79 0.33
CA LEU A 40 4.57 2.16 0.77
C LEU A 40 5.14 2.24 2.18
N ARG A 41 5.88 3.33 2.43
CA ARG A 41 6.17 3.76 3.80
C ARG A 41 4.91 4.36 4.42
N LEU A 42 4.79 4.29 5.74
CA LEU A 42 3.65 4.86 6.46
C LEU A 42 3.44 6.34 6.13
N SER A 43 4.53 7.12 6.11
CA SER A 43 4.46 8.54 5.75
C SER A 43 3.94 8.76 4.33
N GLU A 44 4.31 7.90 3.41
CA GLU A 44 3.84 7.96 2.03
C GLU A 44 2.34 7.68 1.94
N LEU A 45 1.86 6.70 2.69
CA LEU A 45 0.44 6.36 2.75
C LEU A 45 -0.41 7.55 3.24
N VAL A 46 -0.04 8.12 4.39
CA VAL A 46 -0.82 9.21 4.99
C VAL A 46 -0.76 10.50 4.18
N ASN A 47 0.30 10.69 3.40
CA ASN A 47 0.46 11.87 2.54
C ASN A 47 -0.17 11.72 1.16
N LEU A 48 -0.78 10.57 0.85
CA LEU A 48 -1.49 10.41 -0.41
C LEU A 48 -2.68 11.36 -0.49
N ASP A 49 -2.75 12.08 -1.60
CA ASP A 49 -3.92 12.88 -1.99
C ASP A 49 -4.66 12.16 -3.12
N ILE A 50 -5.92 12.49 -3.29
CA ILE A 50 -6.73 11.93 -4.39
C ILE A 50 -6.08 12.20 -5.75
N LYS A 51 -5.47 13.36 -5.94
CA LYS A 51 -4.80 13.73 -7.20
C LYS A 51 -3.62 12.83 -7.57
N HIS A 52 -3.07 12.08 -6.60
CA HIS A 52 -1.94 11.19 -6.83
C HIS A 52 -2.34 9.83 -7.39
N LEU A 53 -3.64 9.61 -7.61
CA LEU A 53 -4.18 8.33 -8.07
C LEU A 53 -4.46 8.37 -9.56
N ASP A 54 -4.10 7.28 -10.23
CA ASP A 54 -4.63 6.93 -11.55
C ASP A 54 -5.13 5.48 -11.46
N LEU A 55 -6.37 5.33 -11.04
CA LEU A 55 -6.96 4.01 -10.80
C LEU A 55 -7.23 3.24 -12.08
N GLU A 56 -7.50 3.93 -13.16
CA GLU A 56 -7.71 3.30 -14.47
C GLU A 56 -6.44 2.57 -14.93
N SER A 57 -5.29 3.21 -14.75
CA SER A 57 -3.98 2.62 -15.08
C SER A 57 -3.39 1.77 -13.97
N GLY A 58 -4.00 1.77 -12.76
CA GLY A 58 -3.49 1.03 -11.61
C GLY A 58 -2.20 1.61 -11.04
N GLU A 59 -2.12 2.94 -10.96
CA GLU A 59 -0.92 3.66 -10.56
C GLU A 59 -1.16 4.61 -9.40
N VAL A 60 -0.10 4.86 -8.64
CA VAL A 60 -0.07 5.89 -7.61
C VAL A 60 1.25 6.64 -7.69
N TRP A 61 1.19 7.95 -7.42
CA TRP A 61 2.36 8.80 -7.31
C TRP A 61 2.66 9.05 -5.84
N VAL A 62 3.90 8.81 -5.41
CA VAL A 62 4.32 9.05 -4.03
C VAL A 62 5.49 10.01 -4.01
N MET A 63 5.51 10.86 -2.98
CA MET A 63 6.61 11.78 -2.73
C MET A 63 7.56 11.14 -1.72
N GLY A 64 8.77 10.85 -2.14
CA GLY A 64 9.82 10.34 -1.27
C GLY A 64 10.66 11.45 -0.66
N LYS A 65 11.75 11.09 0.00
CA LYS A 65 12.73 12.03 0.54
C LYS A 65 13.27 12.95 -0.56
N GLY A 66 13.38 14.24 -0.26
CA GLY A 66 13.92 15.23 -1.17
C GLY A 66 12.97 15.63 -2.28
N SER A 67 11.66 15.52 -2.06
CA SER A 67 10.60 15.90 -3.02
C SER A 67 10.66 15.13 -4.34
N LYS A 68 11.24 13.93 -4.35
CA LYS A 68 11.26 13.07 -5.53
C LYS A 68 9.96 12.28 -5.62
N GLU A 69 9.23 12.50 -6.70
CA GLU A 69 8.07 11.69 -7.03
C GLU A 69 8.52 10.34 -7.58
N ARG A 70 7.81 9.29 -7.15
CA ARG A 70 7.96 8.00 -7.81
C ARG A 70 6.58 7.42 -8.11
N ARG A 71 6.49 6.84 -9.27
CA ARG A 71 5.27 6.27 -9.83
C ARG A 71 5.28 4.76 -9.58
N LEU A 72 4.22 4.25 -8.95
CA LEU A 72 4.18 2.86 -8.53
C LEU A 72 2.93 2.17 -9.04
N PRO A 73 3.04 0.90 -9.46
CA PRO A 73 1.85 0.06 -9.64
C PRO A 73 1.26 -0.31 -8.27
N ILE A 74 -0.06 -0.40 -8.18
CA ILE A 74 -0.74 -0.77 -6.93
C ILE A 74 -1.51 -2.09 -7.01
N GLY A 75 -1.66 -2.65 -8.19
CA GLY A 75 -2.44 -3.85 -8.41
C GLY A 75 -3.95 -3.59 -8.49
N ARG A 76 -4.66 -4.53 -9.09
CA ARG A 76 -6.10 -4.41 -9.33
C ARG A 76 -6.91 -4.48 -8.04
N SER A 77 -6.46 -5.28 -7.07
CA SER A 77 -7.15 -5.41 -5.79
C SER A 77 -7.14 -4.10 -5.03
N ALA A 78 -5.97 -3.47 -4.89
CA ALA A 78 -5.84 -2.18 -4.20
C ALA A 78 -6.65 -1.09 -4.91
N ALA A 79 -6.60 -1.03 -6.24
CA ALA A 79 -7.37 -0.05 -7.00
C ALA A 79 -8.87 -0.19 -6.75
N ALA A 80 -9.38 -1.42 -6.74
CA ALA A 80 -10.80 -1.69 -6.48
C ALA A 80 -11.23 -1.26 -5.07
N TRP A 81 -10.39 -1.50 -4.05
CA TRP A 81 -10.71 -1.09 -2.68
C TRP A 81 -10.60 0.41 -2.47
N ILE A 82 -9.68 1.08 -3.17
CA ILE A 82 -9.64 2.54 -3.18
C ILE A 82 -10.93 3.11 -3.78
N GLU A 83 -11.39 2.57 -4.90
CA GLU A 83 -12.66 3.00 -5.51
C GLU A 83 -13.82 2.85 -4.53
N HIS A 84 -13.92 1.71 -3.84
CA HIS A 84 -14.95 1.48 -2.85
C HIS A 84 -14.86 2.50 -1.70
N TRP A 85 -13.66 2.78 -1.21
CA TRP A 85 -13.46 3.81 -0.18
C TRP A 85 -13.85 5.20 -0.70
N LEU A 86 -13.50 5.56 -1.92
CA LEU A 86 -13.86 6.87 -2.49
C LEU A 86 -15.37 7.07 -2.55
N ASP A 87 -16.15 6.02 -2.81
CA ASP A 87 -17.62 6.10 -2.80
C ASP A 87 -18.16 6.43 -1.39
N LEU A 88 -17.47 6.03 -0.34
CA LEU A 88 -17.88 6.25 1.04
C LEU A 88 -17.26 7.51 1.66
N ARG A 89 -16.13 7.96 1.10
CA ARG A 89 -15.34 9.07 1.64
C ARG A 89 -16.16 10.36 1.79
N GLY A 90 -17.06 10.62 0.86
CA GLY A 90 -17.92 11.80 0.90
C GLY A 90 -18.82 11.88 2.12
N LEU A 91 -19.11 10.75 2.78
CA LEU A 91 -19.91 10.71 4.01
C LEU A 91 -19.25 11.45 5.19
N PHE A 92 -17.94 11.68 5.12
CA PHE A 92 -17.18 12.36 6.16
C PHE A 92 -17.20 13.88 6.03
N GLY A 93 -17.88 14.41 5.02
CA GLY A 93 -18.12 15.86 4.88
C GLY A 93 -16.85 16.69 4.77
N THR A 94 -15.85 16.20 4.07
CA THR A 94 -14.53 16.83 4.02
C THR A 94 -14.33 17.67 2.75
N ASP A 95 -13.50 18.71 2.89
CA ASP A 95 -12.86 19.44 1.78
C ASP A 95 -11.34 19.14 1.71
N ASP A 96 -10.84 18.24 2.56
CA ASP A 96 -9.44 17.85 2.57
C ASP A 96 -9.09 17.07 1.29
N ALA A 97 -7.92 17.35 0.74
CA ALA A 97 -7.42 16.65 -0.45
C ALA A 97 -6.92 15.23 -0.16
N ALA A 98 -6.74 14.88 1.11
CA ALA A 98 -6.21 13.58 1.52
C ALA A 98 -7.06 12.41 1.05
N LEU A 99 -6.40 11.35 0.57
CA LEU A 99 -7.11 10.13 0.21
C LEU A 99 -7.74 9.48 1.44
N PHE A 100 -6.95 9.27 2.49
CA PHE A 100 -7.43 8.59 3.70
C PHE A 100 -7.70 9.59 4.82
N LEU A 101 -8.90 9.49 5.37
CA LEU A 101 -9.44 10.43 6.34
C LEU A 101 -9.64 9.76 7.69
N SER A 102 -9.45 10.55 8.77
CA SER A 102 -9.97 10.19 10.09
C SER A 102 -11.50 10.27 10.10
N LYS A 103 -12.12 9.78 11.16
CA LYS A 103 -13.57 9.89 11.35
C LYS A 103 -14.09 11.34 11.40
N LEU A 104 -13.18 12.30 11.61
CA LEU A 104 -13.50 13.73 11.65
C LEU A 104 -13.36 14.42 10.28
N GLY A 105 -13.09 13.67 9.22
CA GLY A 105 -12.96 14.22 7.87
C GLY A 105 -11.63 14.93 7.61
N LYS A 106 -10.62 14.69 8.42
CA LYS A 106 -9.27 15.24 8.26
C LYS A 106 -8.32 14.15 7.82
N ARG A 107 -7.17 14.52 7.23
CA ARG A 107 -6.12 13.56 6.88
C ARG A 107 -5.82 12.64 8.06
N ILE A 108 -5.83 11.34 7.83
CA ILE A 108 -5.53 10.37 8.89
C ILE A 108 -4.08 10.54 9.36
N SER A 109 -3.85 10.39 10.66
CA SER A 109 -2.50 10.45 11.22
C SER A 109 -1.79 9.09 11.12
N ALA A 110 -0.46 9.12 11.08
CA ALA A 110 0.35 7.92 11.11
C ALA A 110 0.03 7.07 12.36
N ARG A 111 -0.15 7.71 13.50
CA ARG A 111 -0.48 7.03 14.76
C ARG A 111 -1.82 6.30 14.68
N ASN A 112 -2.82 6.91 14.05
CA ASN A 112 -4.12 6.28 13.87
C ASN A 112 -4.03 5.05 12.95
N VAL A 113 -3.27 5.14 11.87
CA VAL A 113 -3.03 3.98 10.99
C VAL A 113 -2.37 2.84 11.77
N GLN A 114 -1.32 3.14 12.53
CA GLN A 114 -0.62 2.13 13.35
C GLN A 114 -1.58 1.44 14.32
N LYS A 115 -2.40 2.21 15.00
CA LYS A 115 -3.40 1.70 15.94
C LYS A 115 -4.41 0.80 15.25
N ARG A 116 -4.97 1.24 14.12
CA ARG A 116 -5.98 0.47 13.37
C ARG A 116 -5.39 -0.84 12.84
N PHE A 117 -4.19 -0.83 12.33
CA PHE A 117 -3.54 -2.04 11.82
C PHE A 117 -3.26 -3.04 12.94
N ALA A 118 -2.80 -2.57 14.10
CA ALA A 118 -2.61 -3.44 15.26
C ALA A 118 -3.93 -4.06 15.74
N GLU A 119 -4.99 -3.28 15.82
CA GLU A 119 -6.32 -3.77 16.19
C GLU A 119 -6.83 -4.84 15.22
N TRP A 120 -6.67 -4.62 13.89
CA TRP A 120 -7.06 -5.61 12.89
C TRP A 120 -6.25 -6.90 12.99
N GLY A 121 -4.95 -6.79 13.25
CA GLY A 121 -4.11 -7.98 13.45
C GLY A 121 -4.63 -8.86 14.56
N ILE A 122 -5.00 -8.27 15.69
CA ILE A 122 -5.58 -8.98 16.84
C ILE A 122 -6.94 -9.58 16.47
N LYS A 123 -7.79 -8.77 15.85
CA LYS A 123 -9.16 -9.18 15.51
C LYS A 123 -9.19 -10.32 14.49
N GLN A 124 -8.25 -10.34 13.58
CA GLN A 124 -8.12 -11.38 12.56
C GLN A 124 -7.29 -12.59 13.03
N GLY A 125 -6.87 -12.60 14.27
CA GLY A 125 -6.19 -13.74 14.88
C GLY A 125 -4.76 -13.96 14.43
N LEU A 126 -4.05 -12.91 13.98
CA LEU A 126 -2.65 -13.03 13.62
C LEU A 126 -1.78 -13.16 14.88
N ASN A 127 -0.79 -14.05 14.81
CA ASN A 127 0.11 -14.32 15.94
C ASN A 127 1.21 -13.26 16.11
N SER A 128 1.34 -12.36 15.16
CA SER A 128 2.35 -11.31 15.22
C SER A 128 1.69 -9.93 15.18
N HIS A 129 2.36 -8.96 15.80
CA HIS A 129 1.90 -7.58 15.79
C HIS A 129 1.95 -7.02 14.35
N VAL A 130 0.81 -6.54 13.87
CA VAL A 130 0.72 -5.95 12.53
C VAL A 130 0.96 -4.45 12.62
N HIS A 131 2.03 -3.99 12.00
CA HIS A 131 2.32 -2.58 11.84
C HIS A 131 2.75 -2.30 10.39
N PRO A 132 2.66 -1.05 9.93
CA PRO A 132 2.89 -0.71 8.52
C PRO A 132 4.24 -1.15 7.98
N HIS A 133 5.31 -1.00 8.77
CA HIS A 133 6.65 -1.41 8.34
C HIS A 133 6.73 -2.90 8.04
N LYS A 134 6.03 -3.73 8.80
CA LYS A 134 5.99 -5.18 8.59
C LYS A 134 5.28 -5.53 7.27
N LEU A 135 4.22 -4.82 6.92
CA LEU A 135 3.55 -5.00 5.63
C LEU A 135 4.46 -4.63 4.46
N ARG A 136 5.17 -3.51 4.57
CA ARG A 136 6.16 -3.12 3.57
C ARG A 136 7.26 -4.17 3.41
N HIS A 137 7.75 -4.70 4.51
CA HIS A 137 8.77 -5.74 4.52
C HIS A 137 8.25 -7.04 3.89
N SER A 138 7.00 -7.41 4.17
CA SER A 138 6.34 -8.57 3.56
C SER A 138 6.17 -8.38 2.05
N PHE A 139 5.79 -7.19 1.61
CA PHE A 139 5.75 -6.85 0.19
C PHE A 139 7.11 -7.10 -0.46
N ALA A 140 8.18 -6.56 0.12
CA ALA A 140 9.53 -6.70 -0.42
C ALA A 140 9.96 -8.17 -0.51
N THR A 141 9.73 -8.94 0.55
CA THR A 141 10.08 -10.35 0.62
C THR A 141 9.30 -11.18 -0.41
N HIS A 142 7.98 -10.99 -0.47
CA HIS A 142 7.13 -11.74 -1.39
C HIS A 142 7.45 -11.42 -2.86
N MET A 143 7.70 -10.14 -3.15
CA MET A 143 8.09 -9.72 -4.50
C MET A 143 9.45 -10.30 -4.90
N LEU A 144 10.41 -10.30 -3.99
CA LEU A 144 11.74 -10.86 -4.25
C LEU A 144 11.67 -12.37 -4.48
N GLU A 145 10.93 -13.09 -3.64
CA GLU A 145 10.76 -14.54 -3.75
C GLU A 145 10.09 -14.92 -5.08
N SER A 146 9.08 -14.15 -5.50
CA SER A 146 8.32 -14.43 -6.73
C SER A 146 9.04 -14.02 -7.99
N SER A 147 9.78 -12.89 -7.97
CA SER A 147 10.42 -12.35 -9.17
C SER A 147 11.87 -12.75 -9.32
N GLY A 148 12.57 -12.99 -8.21
CA GLY A 148 14.02 -13.20 -8.22
C GLY A 148 14.80 -11.95 -8.63
N ASP A 149 14.17 -10.79 -8.68
CA ASP A 149 14.74 -9.53 -9.17
C ASP A 149 14.92 -8.53 -8.04
N LEU A 150 16.06 -8.63 -7.34
CA LEU A 150 16.39 -7.74 -6.23
C LEU A 150 16.41 -6.27 -6.64
N ARG A 151 16.97 -5.96 -7.81
CA ARG A 151 17.07 -4.58 -8.29
C ARG A 151 15.69 -3.99 -8.58
N GLY A 152 14.82 -4.73 -9.26
CA GLY A 152 13.45 -4.30 -9.54
C GLY A 152 12.67 -4.03 -8.26
N VAL A 153 12.79 -4.91 -7.26
CA VAL A 153 12.14 -4.74 -5.96
C VAL A 153 12.68 -3.50 -5.23
N GLN A 154 13.99 -3.28 -5.24
CA GLN A 154 14.60 -2.09 -4.64
C GLN A 154 14.12 -0.80 -5.31
N GLU A 155 13.97 -0.80 -6.63
CA GLU A 155 13.43 0.35 -7.36
C GLU A 155 11.97 0.63 -6.98
N LEU A 156 11.14 -0.40 -6.86
CA LEU A 156 9.76 -0.26 -6.39
C LEU A 156 9.70 0.34 -4.99
N LEU A 157 10.61 -0.05 -4.12
CA LEU A 157 10.68 0.46 -2.74
C LEU A 157 11.26 1.87 -2.63
N GLY A 158 11.91 2.37 -3.66
CA GLY A 158 12.52 3.69 -3.65
C GLY A 158 13.70 3.80 -2.69
N HIS A 159 14.58 2.80 -2.62
CA HIS A 159 15.77 2.85 -1.79
C HIS A 159 16.74 3.92 -2.25
N ALA A 160 17.08 4.83 -1.35
CA ALA A 160 17.95 5.99 -1.61
C ALA A 160 19.40 5.61 -1.93
N ASN A 161 19.81 4.36 -1.68
CA ASN A 161 21.19 3.89 -1.86
C ASN A 161 21.52 3.47 -3.30
N LEU A 162 20.54 3.42 -4.18
CA LEU A 162 20.84 3.39 -5.59
C LEU A 162 21.06 4.84 -6.00
N SER A 163 22.32 5.29 -5.74
CA SER A 163 22.78 6.60 -6.15
C SER A 163 22.38 6.80 -7.60
N THR A 164 21.47 7.62 -7.84
CA THR A 164 21.41 8.44 -9.04
C THR A 164 19.99 8.95 -9.26
N THR A 165 19.87 10.10 -9.54
CA THR A 165 19.06 10.82 -10.50
C THR A 165 18.54 9.92 -11.64
N GLN A 166 17.98 8.73 -11.33
CA GLN A 166 17.19 8.03 -12.34
C GLN A 166 15.86 8.76 -12.46
N ILE A 167 15.76 9.56 -13.50
CA ILE A 167 14.50 10.04 -13.99
C ILE A 167 13.73 8.80 -14.46
N TYR A 168 12.65 8.44 -13.77
CA TYR A 168 11.78 7.35 -14.22
C TYR A 168 11.13 7.76 -15.53
N THR A 169 11.60 7.17 -16.62
CA THR A 169 10.96 7.33 -17.92
C THR A 169 9.70 6.45 -17.97
N HIS A 170 8.82 6.73 -18.90
CA HIS A 170 7.64 5.90 -19.14
C HIS A 170 8.00 4.42 -19.40
N LEU A 171 9.14 4.18 -20.05
CA LEU A 171 9.63 2.82 -20.32
C LEU A 171 10.04 2.09 -19.03
N ASP A 172 10.69 2.81 -18.10
CA ASP A 172 11.09 2.24 -16.81
C ASP A 172 9.86 1.83 -16.00
N PHE A 173 8.83 2.68 -15.99
CA PHE A 173 7.57 2.34 -15.32
C PHE A 173 6.91 1.10 -15.93
N GLN A 174 6.87 0.99 -17.25
CA GLN A 174 6.30 -0.19 -17.92
C GLN A 174 7.05 -1.46 -17.57
N HIS A 175 8.37 -1.38 -17.45
CA HIS A 175 9.18 -2.51 -16.99
C HIS A 175 8.83 -2.90 -15.55
N LEU A 176 8.77 -1.95 -14.65
CA LEU A 176 8.40 -2.19 -13.25
C LEU A 176 6.99 -2.75 -13.11
N ALA A 177 6.04 -2.23 -13.87
CA ALA A 177 4.68 -2.74 -13.89
C ALA A 177 4.61 -4.17 -14.40
N SER A 178 5.41 -4.52 -15.40
CA SER A 178 5.51 -5.89 -15.92
C SER A 178 6.06 -6.86 -14.88
N VAL A 179 7.13 -6.48 -14.19
CA VAL A 179 7.71 -7.27 -13.09
C VAL A 179 6.68 -7.44 -11.97
N TYR A 180 6.01 -6.37 -11.62
CA TYR A 180 4.98 -6.37 -10.59
C TYR A 180 3.82 -7.32 -10.95
N ASP A 181 3.25 -7.19 -12.14
CA ASP A 181 2.11 -8.00 -12.58
C ASP A 181 2.43 -9.49 -12.63
N ALA A 182 3.67 -9.85 -12.96
CA ALA A 182 4.11 -11.24 -12.98
C ALA A 182 4.33 -11.82 -11.59
N ALA A 183 4.70 -11.01 -10.61
CA ALA A 183 5.22 -11.48 -9.33
C ALA A 183 4.31 -11.21 -8.13
N HIS A 184 3.56 -10.10 -8.13
CA HIS A 184 2.81 -9.71 -6.93
C HIS A 184 1.55 -10.57 -6.74
N PRO A 185 1.33 -11.12 -5.51
CA PRO A 185 0.17 -11.98 -5.26
C PRO A 185 -1.18 -11.33 -5.50
N ARG A 186 -1.26 -10.00 -5.42
CA ARG A 186 -2.51 -9.25 -5.57
C ARG A 186 -2.55 -8.37 -6.83
N ALA A 187 -1.64 -8.58 -7.75
CA ALA A 187 -1.60 -7.84 -9.00
C ALA A 187 -2.85 -8.08 -9.84
N LYS A 188 -3.33 -9.32 -9.85
CA LYS A 188 -4.55 -9.72 -10.55
C LYS A 188 -5.66 -9.94 -9.54
N ARG A 189 -6.87 -9.46 -9.86
CA ARG A 189 -8.05 -9.74 -9.07
C ARG A 189 -8.23 -11.26 -8.98
N GLY A 190 -8.18 -11.81 -7.78
CA GLY A 190 -8.55 -13.19 -7.56
C GLY A 190 -10.01 -13.40 -7.98
N LYS A 191 -10.27 -14.53 -8.59
CA LYS A 191 -11.63 -14.95 -8.84
C LYS A 191 -12.32 -15.32 -7.53
#